data_9a9703d8effc002f2e61c96258f35523
#
_entry.id   9a9703d8effc002f2e61c96258f35523
#
_cell.length_a   1.000
_cell.length_b   1.000
_cell.length_c   1.000
_cell.angle_alpha   90.00
_cell.angle_beta   90.00
_cell.angle_gamma   90.00
#
_symmetry.space_group_name_H-M   'P 1'
#
loop_
_entity.id
_entity.type
_entity.pdbx_description
1 polymer ?
#
loop_
_entity_poly.entity_id
_entity_poly.type
_entity_poly.pdbx_seq_one_letter_code
_entity_poly.pdbx_strand_id
1 'polypeptide(L)'
;MADLLKNAAELIQSEGFTGAHSLIFLIRYAFLAENRSLMRLVGNTLENMSDMEESASLAYAYAEYYKAEKAEFCLPAISFLLPRRREDDPMLLPALAKAANVTGDERIITLALAKADECQGAELSAAPFIALGFLELYRLTGDSAWLDQAAGLGEEIRKNFQSIFHPAEAYDLQQPSPSSAVALLYDELYRMTRQENWENARSVQNRFVRLLADKYPTKVAFGLCALLADEFEAKTVVCMFPANQIPAEVKTLQAYYSPLTEFLPIPADTEQTRYYLLKNSGLEELKGI
;
A
#
# COMPACT_ATOMS: atom_id res chain seq x y z
N MET A 1 17.11 0.97 -15.30
CA MET A 1 15.91 1.07 -14.44
C MET A 1 16.28 1.15 -12.96
N ALA A 2 17.18 0.30 -12.48
CA ALA A 2 17.76 0.37 -11.12
C ALA A 2 18.27 1.77 -10.76
N ASP A 3 18.75 2.52 -11.73
CA ASP A 3 19.22 3.88 -11.50
C ASP A 3 18.11 4.88 -11.18
N LEU A 4 16.88 4.74 -11.72
CA LEU A 4 15.79 5.69 -11.49
C LEU A 4 15.36 5.69 -10.02
N LEU A 5 15.06 4.53 -9.45
CA LEU A 5 14.59 4.42 -8.06
C LEU A 5 15.69 4.78 -7.07
N LYS A 6 16.94 4.39 -7.37
CA LYS A 6 18.10 4.78 -6.56
C LYS A 6 18.30 6.29 -6.59
N ASN A 7 18.32 6.90 -7.78
CA ASN A 7 18.48 8.35 -7.92
C ASN A 7 17.33 9.11 -7.24
N ALA A 8 16.10 8.61 -7.37
CA ALA A 8 14.94 9.18 -6.67
C ALA A 8 15.12 9.13 -5.15
N ALA A 9 15.56 7.99 -4.60
CA ALA A 9 15.82 7.85 -3.18
C ALA A 9 16.93 8.79 -2.70
N GLU A 10 18.03 8.94 -3.44
CA GLU A 10 19.13 9.86 -3.14
C GLU A 10 18.68 11.32 -3.19
N LEU A 11 17.86 11.69 -4.19
CA LEU A 11 17.34 13.04 -4.33
C LEU A 11 16.38 13.40 -3.20
N ILE A 12 15.45 12.52 -2.86
CA ILE A 12 14.52 12.71 -1.74
C ILE A 12 15.29 12.91 -0.42
N GLN A 13 16.40 12.17 -0.22
CA GLN A 13 17.25 12.36 0.96
C GLN A 13 17.94 13.72 0.96
N SER A 14 18.43 14.20 -0.19
CA SER A 14 19.21 15.43 -0.30
C SER A 14 18.34 16.71 -0.30
N GLU A 15 17.17 16.66 -0.93
CA GLU A 15 16.25 17.81 -1.02
C GLU A 15 15.34 17.95 0.22
N GLY A 16 15.25 16.88 1.02
CA GLY A 16 14.33 16.78 2.15
C GLY A 16 12.99 16.15 1.77
N PHE A 17 12.25 15.76 2.79
CA PHE A 17 10.97 15.06 2.64
C PHE A 17 9.86 16.05 2.31
N THR A 18 9.21 15.91 1.17
CA THR A 18 8.08 16.76 0.76
C THR A 18 6.78 16.42 1.50
N GLY A 19 6.71 15.23 2.13
CA GLY A 19 5.58 14.74 2.89
C GLY A 19 5.80 13.30 3.37
N ALA A 20 4.88 12.79 4.16
CA ALA A 20 4.96 11.43 4.70
C ALA A 20 4.97 10.34 3.60
N HIS A 21 4.41 10.61 2.43
CA HIS A 21 4.44 9.71 1.28
C HIS A 21 5.86 9.45 0.75
N SER A 22 6.78 10.41 0.88
CA SER A 22 8.20 10.20 0.58
C SER A 22 8.82 9.17 1.50
N LEU A 23 8.45 9.17 2.78
CA LEU A 23 8.91 8.16 3.75
C LEU A 23 8.37 6.77 3.42
N ILE A 24 7.10 6.66 2.97
CA ILE A 24 6.52 5.37 2.55
C ILE A 24 7.35 4.75 1.43
N PHE A 25 7.69 5.53 0.40
CA PHE A 25 8.56 5.05 -0.67
C PHE A 25 9.94 4.63 -0.14
N LEU A 26 10.57 5.47 0.68
CA LEU A 26 11.92 5.20 1.19
C LEU A 26 11.97 3.96 2.09
N ILE A 27 10.93 3.70 2.91
CA ILE A 27 10.82 2.48 3.73
C ILE A 27 10.81 1.24 2.81
N ARG A 28 9.92 1.25 1.80
CA ARG A 28 9.77 0.13 0.87
C ARG A 28 11.05 -0.10 0.06
N TYR A 29 11.62 0.97 -0.48
CA TYR A 29 12.86 0.89 -1.25
C TYR A 29 14.05 0.43 -0.39
N ALA A 30 14.24 1.01 0.81
CA ALA A 30 15.32 0.65 1.70
C ALA A 30 15.26 -0.83 2.12
N PHE A 31 14.06 -1.34 2.35
CA PHE A 31 13.86 -2.76 2.67
C PHE A 31 14.25 -3.66 1.49
N LEU A 32 13.74 -3.37 0.28
CA LEU A 32 13.97 -4.18 -0.92
C LEU A 32 15.43 -4.11 -1.40
N ALA A 33 16.06 -2.95 -1.27
CA ALA A 33 17.47 -2.75 -1.61
C ALA A 33 18.44 -3.15 -0.49
N GLU A 34 17.94 -3.71 0.61
CA GLU A 34 18.71 -4.07 1.82
C GLU A 34 19.56 -2.91 2.36
N ASN A 35 19.11 -1.66 2.15
CA ASN A 35 19.83 -0.45 2.51
C ASN A 35 19.58 -0.06 3.97
N ARG A 36 20.35 -0.66 4.88
CA ARG A 36 20.24 -0.42 6.34
C ARG A 36 20.53 1.03 6.76
N SER A 37 21.39 1.73 6.04
CA SER A 37 21.69 3.14 6.35
C SER A 37 20.51 4.05 6.04
N LEU A 38 19.85 3.83 4.92
CA LEU A 38 18.62 4.53 4.55
C LEU A 38 17.47 4.21 5.50
N MET A 39 17.30 2.93 5.86
CA MET A 39 16.27 2.52 6.82
C MET A 39 16.45 3.22 8.19
N ARG A 40 17.69 3.32 8.69
CA ARG A 40 17.99 4.06 9.93
C ARG A 40 17.71 5.57 9.80
N LEU A 41 18.07 6.17 8.66
CA LEU A 41 17.78 7.58 8.40
C LEU A 41 16.26 7.84 8.48
N VAL A 42 15.45 7.01 7.82
CA VAL A 42 13.99 7.10 7.85
C VAL A 42 13.47 6.93 9.28
N GLY A 43 13.99 5.96 10.04
CA GLY A 43 13.61 5.74 11.43
C GLY A 43 13.90 6.95 12.31
N ASN A 44 15.09 7.51 12.21
CA ASN A 44 15.47 8.73 12.95
C ASN A 44 14.57 9.92 12.56
N THR A 45 14.21 10.02 11.29
CA THR A 45 13.29 11.06 10.83
C THR A 45 11.91 10.89 11.45
N LEU A 46 11.33 9.70 11.39
CA LEU A 46 10.03 9.39 11.98
C LEU A 46 10.03 9.65 13.50
N GLU A 47 11.07 9.21 14.21
CA GLU A 47 11.19 9.40 15.67
C GLU A 47 11.21 10.89 16.08
N ASN A 48 11.75 11.76 15.23
CA ASN A 48 11.83 13.19 15.47
C ASN A 48 10.71 14.01 14.82
N MET A 49 9.74 13.37 14.18
CA MET A 49 8.61 14.04 13.51
C MET A 49 7.45 14.44 14.44
N SER A 50 7.67 14.56 15.74
CA SER A 50 6.65 14.84 16.75
C SER A 50 5.83 16.12 16.52
N ASP A 51 6.29 17.03 15.66
CA ASP A 51 5.69 18.35 15.42
C ASP A 51 5.12 18.53 13.99
N MET A 52 5.10 17.48 13.17
CA MET A 52 4.53 17.60 11.81
C MET A 52 3.01 17.47 11.81
N GLU A 53 2.39 18.15 10.82
CA GLU A 53 0.94 18.14 10.62
C GLU A 53 0.35 16.73 10.75
N GLU A 54 -0.71 16.64 11.53
CA GLU A 54 -1.51 15.44 11.77
C GLU A 54 -2.09 14.93 10.45
N SER A 55 -1.40 14.01 9.77
CA SER A 55 -1.85 13.44 8.50
C SER A 55 -2.00 11.93 8.58
N ALA A 56 -3.00 11.42 7.86
CA ALA A 56 -3.20 9.98 7.71
C ALA A 56 -2.03 9.31 6.98
N SER A 57 -1.39 10.01 6.03
CA SER A 57 -0.18 9.53 5.35
C SER A 57 0.97 9.28 6.32
N LEU A 58 1.11 10.11 7.37
CA LEU A 58 2.13 9.91 8.39
C LEU A 58 1.82 8.69 9.26
N ALA A 59 0.55 8.49 9.66
CA ALA A 59 0.14 7.27 10.36
C ALA A 59 0.38 6.00 9.52
N TYR A 60 0.16 6.08 8.21
CA TYR A 60 0.49 4.99 7.28
C TYR A 60 1.99 4.72 7.25
N ALA A 61 2.84 5.76 7.18
CA ALA A 61 4.30 5.61 7.20
C ALA A 61 4.80 4.97 8.50
N TYR A 62 4.27 5.36 9.67
CA TYR A 62 4.57 4.70 10.94
C TYR A 62 4.17 3.22 10.94
N ALA A 63 3.01 2.87 10.39
CA ALA A 63 2.56 1.50 10.29
C ALA A 63 3.47 0.67 9.37
N GLU A 64 3.89 1.23 8.22
CA GLU A 64 4.88 0.59 7.33
C GLU A 64 6.22 0.37 8.04
N TYR A 65 6.74 1.39 8.71
CA TYR A 65 8.02 1.31 9.40
C TYR A 65 7.98 0.32 10.58
N TYR A 66 6.89 0.32 11.36
CA TYR A 66 6.70 -0.67 12.43
C TYR A 66 6.69 -2.09 11.87
N LYS A 67 5.99 -2.30 10.75
CA LYS A 67 5.96 -3.63 10.12
C LYS A 67 7.36 -4.07 9.67
N ALA A 68 8.19 -3.14 9.17
CA ALA A 68 9.55 -3.40 8.69
C ALA A 68 10.57 -3.65 9.81
N GLU A 69 10.60 -2.80 10.83
CA GLU A 69 11.67 -2.77 11.84
C GLU A 69 11.19 -3.11 13.27
N LYS A 70 9.88 -3.26 13.48
CA LYS A 70 9.26 -3.50 14.82
C LYS A 70 9.60 -2.39 15.84
N ALA A 71 9.80 -1.16 15.37
CA ALA A 71 10.18 -0.03 16.20
C ALA A 71 9.00 0.44 17.07
N GLU A 72 9.10 0.24 18.37
CA GLU A 72 8.01 0.42 19.34
C GLU A 72 7.48 1.86 19.41
N PHE A 73 8.29 2.87 19.10
CA PHE A 73 7.86 4.27 19.08
C PHE A 73 6.74 4.54 18.05
N CYS A 74 6.59 3.69 17.04
CA CYS A 74 5.54 3.82 16.03
C CYS A 74 4.13 3.61 16.60
N LEU A 75 3.96 2.72 17.57
CA LEU A 75 2.64 2.37 18.09
C LEU A 75 1.93 3.55 18.80
N PRO A 76 2.61 4.29 19.74
CA PRO A 76 2.01 5.48 20.32
C PRO A 76 1.78 6.58 19.27
N ALA A 77 2.68 6.72 18.26
CA ALA A 77 2.50 7.71 17.19
C ALA A 77 1.24 7.41 16.35
N ILE A 78 1.03 6.17 15.95
CA ILE A 78 -0.19 5.73 15.25
C ILE A 78 -1.44 6.03 16.09
N SER A 79 -1.41 5.65 17.38
CA SER A 79 -2.54 5.87 18.30
C SER A 79 -2.81 7.35 18.56
N PHE A 80 -1.81 8.21 18.45
CA PHE A 80 -1.94 9.65 18.60
C PHE A 80 -2.54 10.32 17.35
N LEU A 81 -2.05 9.94 16.16
CA LEU A 81 -2.40 10.58 14.90
C LEU A 81 -3.82 10.22 14.44
N LEU A 82 -4.21 8.95 14.50
CA LEU A 82 -5.48 8.50 13.93
C LEU A 82 -6.73 9.12 14.56
N PRO A 83 -6.83 9.34 15.88
CA PRO A 83 -7.99 10.02 16.48
C PRO A 83 -8.09 11.52 16.17
N ARG A 84 -6.96 12.16 15.82
CA ARG A 84 -6.87 13.59 15.50
C ARG A 84 -6.95 13.92 14.02
N ARG A 85 -7.21 12.91 13.22
CA ARG A 85 -7.29 12.97 11.78
C ARG A 85 -8.29 13.99 11.25
N ARG A 86 -8.00 14.52 10.06
CA ARG A 86 -9.01 15.21 9.26
C ARG A 86 -9.90 14.18 8.58
N GLU A 87 -11.21 14.36 8.66
CA GLU A 87 -12.19 13.43 8.06
C GLU A 87 -12.15 13.43 6.53
N ASP A 88 -11.70 14.54 5.95
CA ASP A 88 -11.52 14.74 4.51
C ASP A 88 -10.14 14.29 3.96
N ASP A 89 -9.26 13.74 4.81
CA ASP A 89 -7.96 13.22 4.36
C ASP A 89 -8.15 11.95 3.51
N PRO A 90 -7.80 11.96 2.22
CA PRO A 90 -8.01 10.82 1.33
C PRO A 90 -7.24 9.57 1.77
N MET A 91 -6.12 9.73 2.49
CA MET A 91 -5.33 8.62 3.03
C MET A 91 -5.92 8.02 4.32
N LEU A 92 -7.05 8.54 4.82
CA LEU A 92 -7.58 8.10 6.12
C LEU A 92 -7.96 6.63 6.14
N LEU A 93 -8.73 6.15 5.16
CA LEU A 93 -9.10 4.73 5.10
C LEU A 93 -7.90 3.80 4.90
N PRO A 94 -6.98 4.04 3.95
CA PRO A 94 -5.74 3.26 3.85
C PRO A 94 -4.93 3.22 5.15
N ALA A 95 -4.80 4.36 5.84
CA ALA A 95 -4.03 4.44 7.08
C ALA A 95 -4.68 3.68 8.23
N LEU A 96 -6.00 3.81 8.41
CA LEU A 96 -6.76 3.06 9.42
C LEU A 96 -6.66 1.55 9.18
N ALA A 97 -6.90 1.10 7.95
CA ALA A 97 -6.86 -0.32 7.61
C ALA A 97 -5.43 -0.89 7.74
N LYS A 98 -4.41 -0.14 7.33
CA LYS A 98 -3.01 -0.51 7.52
C LYS A 98 -2.62 -0.59 8.99
N ALA A 99 -3.00 0.41 9.78
CA ALA A 99 -2.73 0.43 11.21
C ALA A 99 -3.46 -0.73 11.93
N ALA A 100 -4.69 -1.02 11.55
CA ALA A 100 -5.44 -2.18 12.05
C ALA A 100 -4.69 -3.51 11.78
N ASN A 101 -4.19 -3.69 10.55
CA ASN A 101 -3.40 -4.85 10.16
C ASN A 101 -2.13 -5.02 10.99
N VAL A 102 -1.50 -3.91 11.37
CA VAL A 102 -0.20 -3.90 12.02
C VAL A 102 -0.32 -4.05 13.54
N THR A 103 -1.34 -3.39 14.13
CA THR A 103 -1.51 -3.33 15.58
C THR A 103 -2.43 -4.42 16.13
N GLY A 104 -3.41 -4.86 15.34
CA GLY A 104 -4.49 -5.73 15.81
C GLY A 104 -5.41 -5.06 16.84
N ASP A 105 -5.36 -3.71 16.97
CA ASP A 105 -6.21 -2.98 17.92
C ASP A 105 -7.66 -2.94 17.43
N GLU A 106 -8.55 -3.58 18.19
CA GLU A 106 -10.00 -3.69 17.89
C GLU A 106 -10.67 -2.34 17.68
N ARG A 107 -10.18 -1.28 18.35
CA ARG A 107 -10.72 0.08 18.18
C ARG A 107 -10.37 0.63 16.80
N ILE A 108 -9.14 0.40 16.34
CA ILE A 108 -8.69 0.82 15.00
C ILE A 108 -9.40 -0.01 13.93
N ILE A 109 -9.58 -1.31 14.15
CA ILE A 109 -10.35 -2.19 13.26
C ILE A 109 -11.78 -1.66 13.09
N THR A 110 -12.46 -1.37 14.21
CA THR A 110 -13.82 -0.82 14.19
C THR A 110 -13.90 0.51 13.44
N LEU A 111 -12.92 1.40 13.64
CA LEU A 111 -12.86 2.68 12.94
C LEU A 111 -12.61 2.50 11.43
N ALA A 112 -11.75 1.55 11.04
CA ALA A 112 -11.48 1.27 9.63
C ALA A 112 -12.72 0.75 8.91
N LEU A 113 -13.46 -0.18 9.53
CA LEU A 113 -14.71 -0.73 8.97
C LEU A 113 -15.80 0.35 8.88
N ALA A 114 -15.98 1.15 9.92
CA ALA A 114 -16.94 2.25 9.89
C ALA A 114 -16.61 3.28 8.81
N LYS A 115 -15.31 3.62 8.63
CA LYS A 115 -14.89 4.54 7.56
C LYS A 115 -15.12 3.95 6.18
N ALA A 116 -14.93 2.65 6.00
CA ALA A 116 -15.22 1.98 4.74
C ALA A 116 -16.69 2.08 4.34
N ASP A 117 -17.61 1.92 5.31
CA ASP A 117 -19.05 2.08 5.08
C ASP A 117 -19.43 3.52 4.68
N GLU A 118 -18.76 4.52 5.25
CA GLU A 118 -18.97 5.94 4.91
C GLU A 118 -18.49 6.29 3.48
N CYS A 119 -17.52 5.55 2.95
CA CYS A 119 -16.93 5.82 1.64
C CYS A 119 -17.81 5.35 0.45
N GLN A 120 -18.95 4.74 0.70
CA GLN A 120 -19.88 4.34 -0.36
C GLN A 120 -20.47 5.56 -1.07
N GLY A 121 -20.22 5.66 -2.39
CA GLY A 121 -20.67 6.80 -3.22
C GLY A 121 -19.81 8.06 -3.12
N ALA A 122 -18.57 7.94 -2.65
CA ALA A 122 -17.60 9.02 -2.63
C ALA A 122 -17.23 9.52 -4.02
N GLU A 123 -16.69 10.75 -4.09
CA GLU A 123 -16.21 11.34 -5.34
C GLU A 123 -15.10 10.49 -6.00
N LEU A 124 -15.10 10.48 -7.32
CA LEU A 124 -14.19 9.65 -8.11
C LEU A 124 -12.70 10.02 -7.92
N SER A 125 -12.40 11.26 -7.51
CA SER A 125 -11.06 11.72 -7.14
C SER A 125 -10.51 11.03 -5.88
N ALA A 126 -11.38 10.63 -4.95
CA ALA A 126 -11.03 9.89 -3.74
C ALA A 126 -10.99 8.36 -3.98
N ALA A 127 -11.59 7.88 -5.06
CA ALA A 127 -11.75 6.46 -5.34
C ALA A 127 -10.43 5.64 -5.31
N PRO A 128 -9.26 6.14 -5.81
CA PRO A 128 -8.01 5.39 -5.73
C PRO A 128 -7.58 5.10 -4.28
N PHE A 129 -7.76 6.06 -3.39
CA PHE A 129 -7.41 5.91 -1.98
C PHE A 129 -8.38 4.96 -1.27
N ILE A 130 -9.67 5.08 -1.55
CA ILE A 130 -10.70 4.18 -1.01
C ILE A 130 -10.40 2.74 -1.44
N ALA A 131 -10.07 2.52 -2.71
CA ALA A 131 -9.71 1.20 -3.23
C ALA A 131 -8.45 0.64 -2.56
N LEU A 132 -7.41 1.46 -2.34
CA LEU A 132 -6.23 1.04 -1.56
C LEU A 132 -6.60 0.66 -0.13
N GLY A 133 -7.51 1.40 0.51
CA GLY A 133 -8.05 1.06 1.82
C GLY A 133 -8.79 -0.27 1.83
N PHE A 134 -9.60 -0.56 0.81
CA PHE A 134 -10.29 -1.84 0.66
C PHE A 134 -9.31 -3.00 0.46
N LEU A 135 -8.19 -2.81 -0.25
CA LEU A 135 -7.15 -3.83 -0.35
C LEU A 135 -6.50 -4.13 1.01
N GLU A 136 -6.27 -3.10 1.84
CA GLU A 136 -5.78 -3.30 3.21
C GLU A 136 -6.83 -4.00 4.10
N LEU A 137 -8.14 -3.70 3.93
CA LEU A 137 -9.22 -4.42 4.63
C LEU A 137 -9.32 -5.88 4.18
N TYR A 138 -9.12 -6.15 2.89
CA TYR A 138 -9.03 -7.54 2.41
C TYR A 138 -7.88 -8.30 3.09
N ARG A 139 -6.70 -7.69 3.20
CA ARG A 139 -5.57 -8.30 3.93
C ARG A 139 -5.89 -8.54 5.40
N LEU A 140 -6.64 -7.64 6.02
CA LEU A 140 -7.03 -7.73 7.44
C LEU A 140 -8.05 -8.83 7.69
N THR A 141 -9.10 -8.90 6.86
CA THR A 141 -10.29 -9.72 7.11
C THR A 141 -10.32 -11.03 6.32
N GLY A 142 -9.66 -11.09 5.17
CA GLY A 142 -9.78 -12.17 4.20
C GLY A 142 -11.12 -12.19 3.45
N ASP A 143 -11.99 -11.20 3.64
CA ASP A 143 -13.27 -11.10 2.96
C ASP A 143 -13.06 -10.59 1.53
N SER A 144 -13.34 -11.45 0.54
CA SER A 144 -13.18 -11.13 -0.88
C SER A 144 -14.06 -9.96 -1.35
N ALA A 145 -15.12 -9.64 -0.63
CA ALA A 145 -15.96 -8.50 -0.96
C ALA A 145 -15.17 -7.19 -1.01
N TRP A 146 -14.14 -7.03 -0.16
CA TRP A 146 -13.26 -5.87 -0.20
C TRP A 146 -12.39 -5.81 -1.46
N LEU A 147 -11.87 -6.96 -1.89
CA LEU A 147 -11.10 -7.05 -3.14
C LEU A 147 -11.99 -6.76 -4.35
N ASP A 148 -13.22 -7.28 -4.37
CA ASP A 148 -14.19 -7.03 -5.45
C ASP A 148 -14.58 -5.55 -5.53
N GLN A 149 -14.79 -4.89 -4.38
CA GLN A 149 -15.06 -3.45 -4.33
C GLN A 149 -13.87 -2.63 -4.80
N ALA A 150 -12.65 -2.97 -4.37
CA ALA A 150 -11.43 -2.30 -4.86
C ALA A 150 -11.26 -2.45 -6.38
N ALA A 151 -11.49 -3.64 -6.91
CA ALA A 151 -11.44 -3.91 -8.35
C ALA A 151 -12.55 -3.14 -9.11
N GLY A 152 -13.76 -3.07 -8.55
CA GLY A 152 -14.87 -2.29 -9.09
C GLY A 152 -14.52 -0.80 -9.23
N LEU A 153 -13.98 -0.19 -8.18
CA LEU A 153 -13.50 1.20 -8.22
C LEU A 153 -12.33 1.37 -9.22
N GLY A 154 -11.40 0.42 -9.27
CA GLY A 154 -10.31 0.42 -10.24
C GLY A 154 -10.80 0.42 -11.69
N GLU A 155 -11.84 -0.35 -12.00
CA GLU A 155 -12.48 -0.36 -13.32
C GLU A 155 -13.21 0.95 -13.63
N GLU A 156 -13.86 1.56 -12.64
CA GLU A 156 -14.52 2.85 -12.80
C GLU A 156 -13.49 3.96 -13.07
N ILE A 157 -12.40 3.98 -12.31
CA ILE A 157 -11.28 4.89 -12.55
C ILE A 157 -10.72 4.68 -13.95
N ARG A 158 -10.49 3.44 -14.38
CA ARG A 158 -9.93 3.13 -15.70
C ARG A 158 -10.81 3.63 -16.84
N LYS A 159 -12.13 3.53 -16.72
CA LYS A 159 -13.09 4.02 -17.71
C LYS A 159 -13.14 5.54 -17.80
N ASN A 160 -12.92 6.22 -16.68
CA ASN A 160 -13.12 7.66 -16.56
C ASN A 160 -11.81 8.45 -16.37
N PHE A 161 -10.63 7.79 -16.48
CA PHE A 161 -9.33 8.36 -16.11
C PHE A 161 -9.07 9.74 -16.72
N GLN A 162 -9.38 9.93 -18.00
CA GLN A 162 -9.13 11.21 -18.68
C GLN A 162 -10.03 12.37 -18.22
N SER A 163 -11.18 12.05 -17.61
CA SER A 163 -12.13 13.07 -17.11
C SER A 163 -11.93 13.40 -15.63
N ILE A 164 -11.14 12.60 -14.89
CA ILE A 164 -11.02 12.71 -13.44
C ILE A 164 -9.77 13.50 -13.03
N PHE A 165 -8.66 13.34 -13.76
CA PHE A 165 -7.37 13.89 -13.34
C PHE A 165 -6.97 15.10 -14.14
N HIS A 166 -6.88 16.24 -13.45
CA HIS A 166 -6.26 17.42 -13.99
C HIS A 166 -4.73 17.27 -13.92
N PRO A 167 -3.93 17.79 -14.88
CA PRO A 167 -2.47 17.73 -14.83
C PRO A 167 -1.84 18.24 -13.52
N ALA A 168 -2.50 19.20 -12.84
CA ALA A 168 -2.07 19.69 -11.53
C ALA A 168 -2.17 18.63 -10.41
N GLU A 169 -3.01 17.60 -10.59
CA GLU A 169 -3.21 16.49 -9.62
C GLU A 169 -2.25 15.33 -9.86
N ALA A 170 -1.26 15.51 -10.73
CA ALA A 170 -0.25 14.50 -11.02
C ALA A 170 0.88 14.45 -9.98
N TYR A 171 1.01 15.50 -9.16
CA TYR A 171 2.13 15.65 -8.24
C TYR A 171 1.72 15.41 -6.79
N ASP A 172 2.53 14.64 -6.08
CA ASP A 172 2.48 14.52 -4.63
C ASP A 172 2.96 15.86 -4.03
N LEU A 173 2.12 16.48 -3.23
CA LEU A 173 2.44 17.73 -2.53
C LEU A 173 2.49 17.47 -1.02
N GLN A 174 1.53 18.02 -0.26
CA GLN A 174 1.36 17.68 1.15
C GLN A 174 0.77 16.28 1.34
N GLN A 175 -0.02 15.83 0.36
CA GLN A 175 -0.63 14.50 0.30
C GLN A 175 -0.25 13.80 -1.01
N PRO A 176 -0.35 12.46 -1.05
CA PRO A 176 -0.21 11.73 -2.30
C PRO A 176 -1.21 12.23 -3.34
N SER A 177 -0.79 12.26 -4.59
CA SER A 177 -1.69 12.61 -5.69
C SER A 177 -2.63 11.45 -6.03
N PRO A 178 -3.84 11.72 -6.54
CA PRO A 178 -4.70 10.67 -7.08
C PRO A 178 -4.01 9.84 -8.17
N SER A 179 -3.18 10.46 -9.00
CA SER A 179 -2.42 9.78 -10.05
C SER A 179 -1.40 8.79 -9.48
N SER A 180 -0.67 9.16 -8.42
CA SER A 180 0.23 8.26 -7.71
C SER A 180 -0.51 7.12 -7.03
N ALA A 181 -1.68 7.40 -6.43
CA ALA A 181 -2.53 6.38 -5.82
C ALA A 181 -3.08 5.38 -6.85
N VAL A 182 -3.46 5.84 -8.06
CA VAL A 182 -3.87 4.96 -9.18
C VAL A 182 -2.74 4.04 -9.61
N ALA A 183 -1.51 4.55 -9.71
CA ALA A 183 -0.37 3.73 -10.07
C ALA A 183 -0.17 2.57 -9.08
N LEU A 184 -0.21 2.88 -7.78
CA LEU A 184 -0.08 1.87 -6.73
C LEU A 184 -1.27 0.91 -6.73
N LEU A 185 -2.51 1.40 -6.89
CA LEU A 185 -3.72 0.57 -6.96
C LEU A 185 -3.63 -0.47 -8.08
N TYR A 186 -3.28 -0.05 -9.29
CA TYR A 186 -3.19 -0.98 -10.43
C TYR A 186 -2.06 -2.00 -10.27
N ASP A 187 -0.93 -1.59 -9.65
CA ASP A 187 0.14 -2.52 -9.32
C ASP A 187 -0.33 -3.57 -8.30
N GLU A 188 -1.00 -3.16 -7.23
CA GLU A 188 -1.52 -4.07 -6.20
C GLU A 188 -2.61 -4.99 -6.74
N LEU A 189 -3.58 -4.47 -7.51
CA LEU A 189 -4.61 -5.29 -8.15
C LEU A 189 -4.00 -6.33 -9.10
N TYR A 190 -3.01 -5.93 -9.91
CA TYR A 190 -2.31 -6.89 -10.76
C TYR A 190 -1.59 -7.97 -9.95
N ARG A 191 -0.88 -7.59 -8.90
CA ARG A 191 -0.18 -8.56 -8.04
C ARG A 191 -1.13 -9.55 -7.39
N MET A 192 -2.29 -9.09 -6.93
CA MET A 192 -3.29 -9.92 -6.27
C MET A 192 -4.08 -10.83 -7.21
N THR A 193 -4.36 -10.37 -8.44
CA THR A 193 -5.30 -11.08 -9.34
C THR A 193 -4.64 -11.70 -10.57
N ARG A 194 -3.47 -11.20 -10.99
CA ARG A 194 -2.79 -11.55 -12.24
C ARG A 194 -3.65 -11.37 -13.50
N GLN A 195 -4.67 -10.53 -13.44
CA GLN A 195 -5.54 -10.26 -14.57
C GLN A 195 -4.88 -9.31 -15.57
N GLU A 196 -5.01 -9.61 -16.86
CA GLU A 196 -4.39 -8.86 -17.98
C GLU A 196 -4.86 -7.40 -18.05
N ASN A 197 -6.13 -7.13 -17.70
CA ASN A 197 -6.64 -5.75 -17.68
C ASN A 197 -5.87 -4.87 -16.68
N TRP A 198 -5.47 -5.41 -15.52
CA TRP A 198 -4.66 -4.70 -14.54
C TRP A 198 -3.20 -4.58 -14.97
N GLU A 199 -2.65 -5.60 -15.65
CA GLU A 199 -1.30 -5.51 -16.23
C GLU A 199 -1.20 -4.36 -17.23
N ASN A 200 -2.19 -4.25 -18.13
CA ASN A 200 -2.26 -3.19 -19.12
C ASN A 200 -2.42 -1.81 -18.47
N ALA A 201 -3.34 -1.67 -17.50
CA ALA A 201 -3.57 -0.41 -16.78
C ALA A 201 -2.32 0.03 -15.99
N ARG A 202 -1.68 -0.90 -15.26
CA ARG A 202 -0.42 -0.71 -14.55
C ARG A 202 0.69 -0.24 -15.51
N SER A 203 0.86 -0.90 -16.66
CA SER A 203 1.90 -0.57 -17.64
C SER A 203 1.77 0.87 -18.15
N VAL A 204 0.55 1.31 -18.45
CA VAL A 204 0.29 2.68 -18.89
C VAL A 204 0.60 3.68 -17.78
N GLN A 205 0.11 3.44 -16.56
CA GLN A 205 0.28 4.34 -15.44
C GLN A 205 1.75 4.41 -14.97
N ASN A 206 2.46 3.27 -14.93
CA ASN A 206 3.87 3.23 -14.59
C ASN A 206 4.73 4.02 -15.58
N ARG A 207 4.38 3.99 -16.89
CA ARG A 207 5.05 4.85 -17.87
C ARG A 207 4.87 6.33 -17.56
N PHE A 208 3.68 6.74 -17.15
CA PHE A 208 3.40 8.13 -16.78
C PHE A 208 4.20 8.54 -15.53
N VAL A 209 4.18 7.71 -14.47
CA VAL A 209 4.98 7.97 -13.26
C VAL A 209 6.47 8.09 -13.58
N ARG A 210 7.02 7.24 -14.45
CA ARG A 210 8.44 7.32 -14.88
C ARG A 210 8.76 8.63 -15.56
N LEU A 211 7.92 9.08 -16.49
CA LEU A 211 8.13 10.36 -17.19
C LEU A 211 8.17 11.55 -16.23
N LEU A 212 7.36 11.52 -15.18
CA LEU A 212 7.38 12.56 -14.15
C LEU A 212 8.58 12.40 -13.22
N ALA A 213 8.92 11.17 -12.83
CA ALA A 213 10.03 10.87 -11.93
C ALA A 213 11.41 11.23 -12.52
N ASP A 214 11.57 11.15 -13.83
CA ASP A 214 12.80 11.59 -14.52
C ASP A 214 13.11 13.08 -14.28
N LYS A 215 12.08 13.90 -14.03
CA LYS A 215 12.23 15.34 -13.84
C LYS A 215 12.00 15.78 -12.39
N TYR A 216 11.06 15.13 -11.72
CA TYR A 216 10.54 15.56 -10.41
C TYR A 216 10.28 14.35 -9.50
N PRO A 217 11.30 13.54 -9.17
CA PRO A 217 11.10 12.30 -8.41
C PRO A 217 10.51 12.56 -7.01
N THR A 218 10.87 13.67 -6.37
CA THR A 218 10.33 14.07 -5.06
C THR A 218 8.84 14.38 -5.08
N LYS A 219 8.31 14.73 -6.26
CA LYS A 219 6.89 15.09 -6.45
C LYS A 219 6.00 13.93 -6.89
N VAL A 220 6.53 12.73 -6.99
CA VAL A 220 5.78 11.51 -7.34
C VAL A 220 6.19 10.33 -6.47
N ALA A 221 6.69 10.62 -5.28
CA ALA A 221 7.27 9.63 -4.39
C ALA A 221 6.31 8.48 -4.02
N PHE A 222 5.01 8.76 -3.85
CA PHE A 222 4.01 7.71 -3.62
C PHE A 222 3.83 6.83 -4.86
N GLY A 223 3.82 7.43 -6.04
CA GLY A 223 3.76 6.69 -7.32
C GLY A 223 4.97 5.80 -7.57
N LEU A 224 6.17 6.19 -7.09
CA LEU A 224 7.36 5.36 -7.18
C LEU A 224 7.20 4.00 -6.47
N CYS A 225 6.31 3.89 -5.48
CA CYS A 225 5.98 2.61 -4.84
C CYS A 225 5.47 1.57 -5.85
N ALA A 226 4.74 1.99 -6.89
CA ALA A 226 4.26 1.10 -7.94
C ALA A 226 5.38 0.62 -8.88
N LEU A 227 6.48 1.38 -8.99
CA LEU A 227 7.62 1.01 -9.84
C LEU A 227 8.55 0.00 -9.17
N LEU A 228 8.43 -0.22 -7.87
CA LEU A 228 9.29 -1.17 -7.14
C LEU A 228 9.19 -2.59 -7.71
N ALA A 229 7.98 -3.01 -8.10
CA ALA A 229 7.76 -4.33 -8.70
C ALA A 229 8.36 -4.51 -10.11
N ASP A 230 8.86 -3.44 -10.72
CA ASP A 230 9.57 -3.50 -12.00
C ASP A 230 11.07 -3.77 -11.82
N GLU A 231 11.62 -3.57 -10.62
CA GLU A 231 13.04 -3.79 -10.30
C GLU A 231 13.25 -4.96 -9.34
N PHE A 232 12.32 -5.17 -8.44
CA PHE A 232 12.40 -6.22 -7.43
C PHE A 232 11.33 -7.28 -7.69
N GLU A 233 11.67 -8.54 -7.38
CA GLU A 233 10.76 -9.67 -7.58
C GLU A 233 9.51 -9.54 -6.70
N ALA A 234 8.34 -9.46 -7.35
CA ALA A 234 7.05 -9.47 -6.68
C ALA A 234 6.47 -10.90 -6.62
N LYS A 235 6.00 -11.32 -5.45
CA LYS A 235 5.40 -12.65 -5.22
C LYS A 235 4.00 -12.54 -4.67
N THR A 236 3.15 -13.47 -5.05
CA THR A 236 1.80 -13.58 -4.49
C THR A 236 1.60 -15.02 -4.03
N VAL A 237 1.44 -15.20 -2.74
CA VAL A 237 1.20 -16.50 -2.11
C VAL A 237 -0.27 -16.59 -1.75
N VAL A 238 -0.97 -17.52 -2.36
CA VAL A 238 -2.35 -17.86 -2.03
C VAL A 238 -2.34 -18.86 -0.89
N CYS A 239 -2.98 -18.49 0.22
CA CYS A 239 -3.12 -19.31 1.41
C CYS A 239 -4.56 -19.86 1.45
N MET A 240 -4.76 -21.09 0.98
CA MET A 240 -6.08 -21.76 1.04
C MET A 240 -6.21 -22.49 2.37
N PHE A 241 -7.31 -22.28 3.09
CA PHE A 241 -7.54 -22.87 4.40
C PHE A 241 -9.01 -23.26 4.61
N PRO A 242 -9.31 -24.21 5.53
CA PRO A 242 -10.67 -24.59 5.87
C PRO A 242 -11.47 -23.39 6.35
N ALA A 243 -12.68 -23.23 5.82
CA ALA A 243 -13.53 -22.06 6.06
C ALA A 243 -13.81 -21.85 7.56
N ASN A 244 -13.74 -20.63 8.01
CA ASN A 244 -14.44 -19.83 9.03
C ASN A 244 -13.55 -18.80 9.72
N GLN A 245 -12.23 -19.00 9.80
CA GLN A 245 -11.33 -18.01 10.39
C GLN A 245 -9.93 -18.16 9.79
N ILE A 246 -9.29 -17.02 9.48
CA ILE A 246 -7.90 -17.03 9.00
C ILE A 246 -7.00 -17.72 10.05
N PRO A 247 -6.30 -18.81 9.69
CA PRO A 247 -5.43 -19.52 10.62
C PRO A 247 -4.28 -18.64 11.17
N ALA A 248 -3.81 -18.98 12.38
CA ALA A 248 -2.75 -18.21 13.03
C ALA A 248 -1.45 -18.21 12.21
N GLU A 249 -1.12 -19.31 11.53
CA GLU A 249 0.04 -19.38 10.64
C GLU A 249 -0.08 -18.42 9.45
N VAL A 250 -1.26 -18.26 8.85
CA VAL A 250 -1.48 -17.29 7.75
C VAL A 250 -1.36 -15.86 8.26
N LYS A 251 -1.91 -15.56 9.45
CA LYS A 251 -1.72 -14.26 10.10
C LYS A 251 -0.25 -13.97 10.39
N THR A 252 0.51 -14.98 10.81
CA THR A 252 1.95 -14.86 11.04
C THR A 252 2.69 -14.51 9.74
N LEU A 253 2.36 -15.17 8.63
CA LEU A 253 2.93 -14.84 7.31
C LEU A 253 2.57 -13.42 6.88
N GLN A 254 1.31 -12.99 7.05
CA GLN A 254 0.88 -11.62 6.75
C GLN A 254 1.56 -10.56 7.62
N ALA A 255 1.98 -10.92 8.85
CA ALA A 255 2.72 -10.04 9.74
C ALA A 255 4.19 -9.83 9.31
N TYR A 256 4.73 -10.71 8.46
CA TYR A 256 6.04 -10.50 7.85
C TYR A 256 5.98 -9.29 6.91
N TYR A 257 6.98 -8.42 7.03
CA TYR A 257 7.10 -7.30 6.12
C TYR A 257 7.77 -7.74 4.83
N SER A 258 7.04 -7.60 3.74
CA SER A 258 7.60 -7.68 2.39
C SER A 258 6.70 -6.82 1.49
N PRO A 259 7.17 -5.64 1.05
CA PRO A 259 6.31 -4.69 0.32
C PRO A 259 5.85 -5.21 -1.05
N LEU A 260 6.50 -6.26 -1.56
CA LEU A 260 6.15 -6.88 -2.85
C LEU A 260 5.68 -8.34 -2.72
N THR A 261 5.52 -8.87 -1.50
CA THR A 261 4.93 -10.19 -1.31
C THR A 261 3.53 -10.06 -0.74
N GLU A 262 2.55 -10.57 -1.47
CA GLU A 262 1.17 -10.64 -1.02
C GLU A 262 0.88 -12.03 -0.47
N PHE A 263 0.21 -12.09 0.69
CA PHE A 263 -0.35 -13.32 1.26
C PHE A 263 -1.86 -13.22 1.21
N LEU A 264 -2.48 -13.90 0.23
CA LEU A 264 -3.91 -13.83 -0.02
C LEU A 264 -4.63 -14.94 0.76
N PRO A 265 -5.39 -14.60 1.81
CA PRO A 265 -6.17 -15.59 2.55
C PRO A 265 -7.42 -15.97 1.75
N ILE A 266 -7.55 -17.23 1.40
CA ILE A 266 -8.71 -17.74 0.64
C ILE A 266 -9.34 -18.91 1.41
N PRO A 267 -10.55 -18.74 1.98
CA PRO A 267 -11.33 -19.87 2.50
C PRO A 267 -11.65 -20.85 1.37
N ALA A 268 -11.40 -22.15 1.60
CA ALA A 268 -11.60 -23.18 0.59
C ALA A 268 -12.06 -24.48 1.25
N ASP A 269 -12.65 -25.37 0.47
CA ASP A 269 -13.00 -26.72 0.90
C ASP A 269 -11.75 -27.60 0.91
N THR A 270 -10.98 -27.48 1.97
CA THR A 270 -9.72 -28.22 2.19
C THR A 270 -9.65 -28.71 3.63
N GLU A 271 -8.97 -29.84 3.87
CA GLU A 271 -8.77 -30.37 5.21
C GLU A 271 -7.64 -29.66 5.99
N GLN A 272 -6.69 -29.04 5.28
CA GLN A 272 -5.50 -28.40 5.82
C GLN A 272 -5.18 -27.11 5.05
N THR A 273 -4.46 -26.21 5.70
CA THR A 273 -3.92 -25.02 5.03
C THR A 273 -2.92 -25.43 3.94
N ARG A 274 -3.08 -24.88 2.75
CA ARG A 274 -2.19 -25.09 1.60
C ARG A 274 -1.73 -23.77 1.06
N TYR A 275 -0.51 -23.74 0.54
CA TYR A 275 0.13 -22.55 0.02
C TYR A 275 0.44 -22.73 -1.45
N TYR A 276 0.13 -21.70 -2.24
CA TYR A 276 0.36 -21.72 -3.68
C TYR A 276 1.03 -20.40 -4.12
N LEU A 277 2.01 -20.49 -4.99
CA LEU A 277 2.52 -19.32 -5.71
C LEU A 277 1.59 -19.01 -6.87
N LEU A 278 1.05 -17.79 -6.89
CA LEU A 278 0.22 -17.31 -8.00
C LEU A 278 1.13 -16.83 -9.14
N LYS A 279 1.04 -17.50 -10.28
CA LYS A 279 1.73 -17.17 -11.53
C LYS A 279 0.73 -16.81 -12.63
N ASN A 280 1.20 -16.22 -13.72
CA ASN A 280 0.36 -15.94 -14.87
C ASN A 280 -0.21 -17.24 -15.50
N SER A 281 0.49 -18.37 -15.33
CA SER A 281 0.06 -19.71 -15.79
C SER A 281 -0.90 -20.43 -14.83
N GLY A 282 -1.22 -19.85 -13.66
CA GLY A 282 -2.05 -20.44 -12.63
C GLY A 282 -1.34 -20.63 -11.29
N LEU A 283 -1.90 -21.51 -10.44
CA LEU A 283 -1.38 -21.79 -9.09
C LEU A 283 -0.34 -22.93 -9.12
N GLU A 284 0.80 -22.68 -8.50
CA GLU A 284 1.84 -23.69 -8.25
C GLU A 284 1.95 -23.98 -6.75
N GLU A 285 1.73 -25.22 -6.35
CA GLU A 285 1.76 -25.63 -4.93
C GLU A 285 3.16 -25.50 -4.34
N LEU A 286 3.25 -24.82 -3.20
CA LEU A 286 4.47 -24.70 -2.41
C LEU A 286 4.50 -25.83 -1.38
N LYS A 287 5.52 -26.69 -1.42
CA LYS A 287 5.69 -27.80 -0.52
C LYS A 287 6.72 -27.43 0.56
N GLY A 288 6.36 -27.67 1.83
CA GLY A 288 7.30 -27.56 2.95
C GLY A 288 7.48 -26.15 3.52
N ILE A 289 6.43 -25.32 3.47
CA ILE A 289 6.37 -24.08 4.25
C ILE A 289 5.91 -24.39 5.67
#